data_53ac2f8d81b4c09cf022fadc08c9d681
#
_entry.id   53ac2f8d81b4c09cf022fadc08c9d681
#
_cell.length_a   1.000
_cell.length_b   1.000
_cell.length_c   1.000
_cell.angle_alpha   90.00
_cell.angle_beta   90.00
_cell.angle_gamma   90.00
#
_symmetry.space_group_name_H-M   'P 1'
#
loop_
_entity.id
_entity.type
_entity.pdbx_description
1 polymer ?
#
loop_
_entity_poly.entity_id
_entity_poly.type
_entity_poly.pdbx_seq_one_letter_code
_entity_poly.pdbx_strand_id
1 'polypeptide(L)'
;LKASYYEVRGTELEVPYTEKNPTTVKELKANLTVADTATVSVVNAEKELADKDAVADGMTLRITAEDGTTNDYAIKQKNEYNWTKDFINGQQGNVWFGQMKDGSGDWANMTSVDKDGWPNWATHTYYGPGIDDDQHVTTASSPDKHGLLSAPPSTNISTAMAYRVPKSGTVSFKVRDNEPYLRQNDNAGGTVTLSLYVNGTEKKNLTLETSKKKEGNWEKAEEIEVTRGDMIRVVAKCNGNPSKPSAHITPIITYVDKAAADKEAPTVPADVKASEIAHTEAKLTWAASKDNVEVAGYNVYLNNEKVNDELITGTEYDLAALTANTEYNVTVTAVDAAGNESEKSEAATFTTLKGADLTELTATIAEAEKILKAEDNEKYSAAALVELQELVNAGKLLTAT
;
A
#
# COMPACT_ATOMS: atom_id res chain seq x y z
N LEU A 1 9.87 29.88 1.56
CA LEU A 1 9.41 28.52 1.73
C LEU A 1 8.31 28.22 0.74
N LYS A 2 8.41 27.10 0.01
CA LYS A 2 7.29 26.44 -0.68
C LYS A 2 7.14 25.05 -0.12
N ALA A 3 5.91 24.65 0.16
CA ALA A 3 5.58 23.28 0.52
C ALA A 3 4.82 22.63 -0.65
N SER A 4 5.16 21.38 -0.99
CA SER A 4 4.53 20.70 -2.13
C SER A 4 3.17 20.11 -1.78
N TYR A 5 3.04 19.62 -0.53
CA TYR A 5 1.86 18.88 -0.06
C TYR A 5 1.31 19.37 1.27
N TYR A 6 1.99 20.31 1.94
CA TYR A 6 1.57 20.86 3.23
C TYR A 6 1.05 22.28 3.07
N GLU A 7 0.12 22.69 3.91
CA GLU A 7 -0.38 24.06 3.91
C GLU A 7 0.52 24.97 4.74
N VAL A 8 0.88 26.10 4.15
CA VAL A 8 1.60 27.18 4.84
C VAL A 8 0.64 28.35 5.02
N ARG A 9 0.36 28.69 6.27
CA ARG A 9 -0.57 29.78 6.65
C ARG A 9 0.19 30.85 7.44
N GLY A 10 0.71 31.86 6.75
CA GLY A 10 1.57 32.88 7.37
C GLY A 10 2.84 32.22 7.91
N THR A 11 3.00 32.22 9.23
CA THR A 11 4.12 31.59 9.94
C THR A 11 3.76 30.20 10.54
N GLU A 12 2.68 29.59 10.10
CA GLU A 12 2.27 28.23 10.51
C GLU A 12 2.41 27.27 9.35
N LEU A 13 2.84 26.05 9.65
CA LEU A 13 2.94 24.93 8.74
C LEU A 13 2.05 23.79 9.24
N GLU A 14 0.95 23.50 8.52
CA GLU A 14 0.06 22.40 8.83
C GLU A 14 0.67 21.08 8.32
N VAL A 15 0.85 20.10 9.22
CA VAL A 15 1.52 18.82 8.95
C VAL A 15 0.56 17.66 9.27
N PRO A 16 0.34 16.70 8.35
CA PRO A 16 -0.51 15.54 8.62
C PRO A 16 0.01 14.72 9.79
N TYR A 17 -0.90 14.25 10.63
CA TYR A 17 -0.54 13.53 11.85
C TYR A 17 -1.51 12.39 12.18
N THR A 18 -0.95 11.27 12.61
CA THR A 18 -1.59 10.27 13.47
C THR A 18 -0.58 9.78 14.50
N GLU A 19 -1.04 9.23 15.60
CA GLU A 19 -0.16 8.75 16.67
C GLU A 19 0.70 7.56 16.22
N LYS A 20 0.10 6.60 15.51
CA LYS A 20 0.81 5.39 15.01
C LYS A 20 1.59 5.61 13.73
N ASN A 21 1.34 6.70 13.02
CA ASN A 21 2.05 7.08 11.81
C ASN A 21 2.37 8.59 11.84
N PRO A 22 3.22 9.07 12.77
CA PRO A 22 3.60 10.47 12.85
C PRO A 22 4.43 10.88 11.63
N THR A 23 4.37 12.16 11.25
CA THR A 23 5.27 12.69 10.23
C THR A 23 6.66 12.88 10.84
N THR A 24 7.68 12.32 10.19
CA THR A 24 9.09 12.47 10.62
C THR A 24 9.72 13.75 10.07
N VAL A 25 10.82 14.19 10.66
CA VAL A 25 11.62 15.33 10.16
C VAL A 25 12.07 15.10 8.72
N LYS A 26 12.47 13.88 8.37
CA LYS A 26 12.85 13.50 7.01
C LYS A 26 11.69 13.69 6.02
N GLU A 27 10.51 13.19 6.36
CA GLU A 27 9.31 13.35 5.53
C GLU A 27 8.92 14.83 5.39
N LEU A 28 9.00 15.60 6.47
CA LEU A 28 8.75 17.03 6.46
C LEU A 28 9.68 17.73 5.49
N LYS A 29 10.98 17.57 5.64
CA LYS A 29 12.01 18.19 4.78
C LYS A 29 11.83 17.81 3.31
N ALA A 30 11.50 16.57 3.01
CA ALA A 30 11.27 16.09 1.64
C ALA A 30 10.06 16.75 0.95
N ASN A 31 9.19 17.43 1.67
CA ASN A 31 8.04 18.16 1.15
C ASN A 31 8.26 19.67 0.99
N LEU A 32 9.45 20.15 1.32
CA LEU A 32 9.77 21.58 1.31
C LEU A 32 10.72 21.90 0.16
N THR A 33 10.52 23.08 -0.41
CA THR A 33 11.46 23.69 -1.34
C THR A 33 11.88 25.03 -0.75
N VAL A 34 13.18 25.19 -0.55
CA VAL A 34 13.84 26.42 -0.08
C VAL A 34 14.89 26.85 -1.12
N ALA A 35 15.51 28.01 -0.92
CA ALA A 35 16.65 28.42 -1.75
C ALA A 35 17.81 27.42 -1.61
N ASP A 36 18.58 27.21 -2.68
CA ASP A 36 19.64 26.19 -2.75
C ASP A 36 20.73 26.34 -1.66
N THR A 37 20.96 27.59 -1.20
CA THR A 37 21.93 27.89 -0.15
C THR A 37 21.33 27.89 1.26
N ALA A 38 20.01 27.73 1.39
CA ALA A 38 19.36 27.75 2.70
C ALA A 38 19.36 26.34 3.34
N THR A 39 19.51 26.31 4.66
CA THR A 39 19.39 25.10 5.46
C THR A 39 18.04 25.01 6.14
N VAL A 40 17.57 23.79 6.36
CA VAL A 40 16.28 23.48 7.00
C VAL A 40 16.52 22.63 8.23
N SER A 41 16.07 23.08 9.38
CA SER A 41 16.09 22.32 10.63
C SER A 41 14.71 22.34 11.30
N VAL A 42 14.44 21.32 12.11
CA VAL A 42 13.28 21.28 13.01
C VAL A 42 13.81 21.32 14.44
N VAL A 43 13.30 22.26 15.22
CA VAL A 43 13.75 22.45 16.61
C VAL A 43 12.58 22.30 17.59
N ASN A 44 12.86 21.64 18.70
CA ASN A 44 11.97 21.57 19.86
C ASN A 44 12.66 22.31 21.00
N ALA A 45 12.11 23.44 21.38
CA ALA A 45 12.80 24.48 22.18
C ALA A 45 14.13 24.87 21.50
N GLU A 46 15.27 24.59 22.08
CA GLU A 46 16.58 24.92 21.48
C GLU A 46 17.31 23.71 20.86
N LYS A 47 16.67 22.53 20.89
CA LYS A 47 17.29 21.29 20.40
C LYS A 47 16.84 20.97 18.98
N GLU A 48 17.80 20.83 18.07
CA GLU A 48 17.54 20.31 16.71
C GLU A 48 17.22 18.82 16.76
N LEU A 49 16.22 18.42 15.95
CA LEU A 49 15.75 17.06 15.85
C LEU A 49 16.44 16.32 14.69
N ALA A 50 16.65 15.02 14.86
CA ALA A 50 17.17 14.14 13.83
C ALA A 50 16.08 13.77 12.80
N ASP A 51 16.49 13.35 11.60
CA ASP A 51 15.59 13.02 10.50
C ASP A 51 14.54 11.92 10.85
N LYS A 52 14.87 11.03 11.76
CA LYS A 52 13.97 9.95 12.24
C LYS A 52 12.96 10.41 13.28
N ASP A 53 13.16 11.56 13.89
CA ASP A 53 12.30 12.03 14.97
C ASP A 53 10.95 12.47 14.41
N ALA A 54 9.88 12.24 15.17
CA ALA A 54 8.54 12.70 14.83
C ALA A 54 8.41 14.20 15.10
N VAL A 55 7.71 14.90 14.20
CA VAL A 55 7.34 16.31 14.41
C VAL A 55 6.05 16.40 15.23
N ALA A 56 5.93 17.42 16.06
CA ALA A 56 4.78 17.63 16.92
C ALA A 56 4.35 19.10 16.99
N ASP A 57 3.17 19.35 17.52
CA ASP A 57 2.66 20.68 17.79
C ASP A 57 3.63 21.49 18.66
N GLY A 58 3.79 22.73 18.31
CA GLY A 58 4.66 23.68 19.05
C GLY A 58 6.14 23.55 18.70
N MET A 59 6.55 22.59 17.88
CA MET A 59 7.88 22.57 17.29
C MET A 59 8.01 23.65 16.22
N THR A 60 9.24 24.03 15.91
CA THR A 60 9.55 25.08 14.94
C THR A 60 10.32 24.50 13.77
N LEU A 61 9.83 24.73 12.56
CA LEU A 61 10.61 24.60 11.34
C LEU A 61 11.40 25.88 11.15
N ARG A 62 12.72 25.79 11.16
CA ARG A 62 13.64 26.90 10.96
C ARG A 62 14.31 26.81 9.59
N ILE A 63 14.26 27.89 8.83
CA ILE A 63 14.97 28.04 7.57
C ILE A 63 16.04 29.12 7.78
N THR A 64 17.29 28.73 7.59
CA THR A 64 18.43 29.66 7.74
C THR A 64 19.03 29.94 6.36
N ALA A 65 19.03 31.20 5.96
CA ALA A 65 19.68 31.65 4.73
C ALA A 65 21.22 31.66 4.87
N GLU A 66 21.92 31.77 3.76
CA GLU A 66 23.39 31.81 3.72
C GLU A 66 24.01 32.93 4.56
N ASP A 67 23.32 34.06 4.67
CA ASP A 67 23.73 35.20 5.49
C ASP A 67 23.43 35.05 7.00
N GLY A 68 22.88 33.88 7.39
CA GLY A 68 22.51 33.60 8.78
C GLY A 68 21.11 34.10 9.18
N THR A 69 20.38 34.78 8.31
CA THR A 69 19.00 35.19 8.56
C THR A 69 18.08 33.98 8.69
N THR A 70 17.19 33.98 9.69
CA THR A 70 16.27 32.86 9.94
C THR A 70 14.80 33.24 9.71
N ASN A 71 14.04 32.30 9.17
CA ASN A 71 12.59 32.36 9.14
C ASN A 71 12.03 31.11 9.85
N ASP A 72 11.23 31.36 10.87
CA ASP A 72 10.65 30.29 11.70
C ASP A 72 9.16 30.11 11.38
N TYR A 73 8.74 28.85 11.31
CA TYR A 73 7.35 28.44 11.09
C TYR A 73 6.93 27.50 12.22
N ALA A 74 5.83 27.84 12.90
CA ALA A 74 5.26 26.97 13.92
C ALA A 74 4.63 25.73 13.25
N ILE A 75 5.00 24.54 13.69
CA ILE A 75 4.40 23.28 13.21
C ILE A 75 3.05 23.09 13.91
N LYS A 76 2.03 22.80 13.11
CA LYS A 76 0.68 22.46 13.55
C LYS A 76 0.31 21.09 13.02
N GLN A 77 0.08 20.15 13.91
CA GLN A 77 -0.41 18.83 13.56
C GLN A 77 -1.87 18.89 13.12
N LYS A 78 -2.20 18.17 12.07
CA LYS A 78 -3.54 18.14 11.50
C LYS A 78 -3.89 16.72 11.05
N ASN A 79 -5.00 16.21 11.53
CA ASN A 79 -5.51 14.89 11.13
C ASN A 79 -6.83 14.96 10.36
N GLU A 80 -7.58 16.06 10.43
CA GLU A 80 -8.84 16.27 9.70
C GLU A 80 -8.69 17.40 8.68
N TYR A 81 -9.09 17.13 7.46
CA TYR A 81 -9.15 18.07 6.34
C TYR A 81 -10.59 18.22 5.90
N ASN A 82 -11.11 19.44 6.02
CA ASN A 82 -12.51 19.75 5.78
C ASN A 82 -12.61 20.83 4.71
N TRP A 83 -13.31 20.55 3.61
CA TRP A 83 -13.41 21.46 2.48
C TRP A 83 -13.78 22.90 2.89
N THR A 84 -14.81 23.09 3.70
CA THR A 84 -15.30 24.44 4.07
C THR A 84 -14.45 25.14 5.10
N LYS A 85 -13.66 24.42 5.88
CA LYS A 85 -12.76 25.01 6.88
C LYS A 85 -11.38 25.34 6.31
N ASP A 86 -10.91 24.52 5.38
CA ASP A 86 -9.51 24.55 4.93
C ASP A 86 -9.32 25.29 3.61
N PHE A 87 -10.36 25.37 2.80
CA PHE A 87 -10.36 26.10 1.54
C PHE A 87 -10.65 27.59 1.82
N ILE A 88 -9.67 28.32 2.36
CA ILE A 88 -9.88 29.66 2.93
C ILE A 88 -9.24 30.74 2.03
N ASN A 89 -9.88 31.93 2.02
CA ASN A 89 -9.37 33.18 1.45
C ASN A 89 -9.08 33.18 -0.05
N GLY A 90 -9.89 32.49 -0.85
CA GLY A 90 -9.80 32.60 -2.29
C GLY A 90 -8.53 32.04 -2.92
N GLN A 91 -7.75 31.26 -2.20
CA GLN A 91 -6.58 30.58 -2.74
C GLN A 91 -6.76 29.08 -2.66
N GLN A 92 -6.57 28.41 -3.79
CA GLN A 92 -6.36 26.97 -3.79
C GLN A 92 -5.06 26.70 -3.05
N GLY A 93 -5.14 25.87 -2.02
CA GLY A 93 -3.99 25.47 -1.23
C GLY A 93 -3.16 24.39 -1.92
N ASN A 94 -2.26 23.77 -1.15
CA ASN A 94 -1.49 22.62 -1.62
C ASN A 94 -2.27 21.29 -1.50
N VAL A 95 -3.38 21.30 -0.80
CA VAL A 95 -4.15 20.12 -0.42
C VAL A 95 -5.52 20.09 -1.10
N TRP A 96 -6.28 21.18 -1.07
CA TRP A 96 -7.60 21.27 -1.69
C TRP A 96 -7.60 22.08 -2.98
N PHE A 97 -8.33 21.59 -4.00
CA PHE A 97 -8.45 22.20 -5.32
C PHE A 97 -9.89 22.15 -5.83
N GLY A 98 -10.37 23.26 -6.37
CA GLY A 98 -11.49 23.24 -7.31
C GLY A 98 -10.97 22.85 -8.69
N GLN A 99 -11.50 21.80 -9.28
CA GLN A 99 -11.05 21.30 -10.58
C GLN A 99 -12.19 21.16 -11.57
N MET A 100 -11.87 21.24 -12.85
CA MET A 100 -12.78 20.91 -13.94
C MET A 100 -12.09 20.03 -14.97
N LYS A 101 -12.90 19.28 -15.71
CA LYS A 101 -12.46 18.44 -16.82
C LYS A 101 -13.47 18.52 -17.95
N ASP A 102 -13.00 18.73 -19.18
CA ASP A 102 -13.82 18.70 -20.40
C ASP A 102 -13.59 17.36 -21.12
N GLY A 103 -14.65 16.58 -21.21
CA GLY A 103 -14.67 15.29 -21.88
C GLY A 103 -13.59 14.32 -21.39
N SER A 104 -12.73 13.91 -22.32
CA SER A 104 -11.59 13.00 -22.06
C SER A 104 -10.31 13.72 -21.69
N GLY A 105 -10.30 15.06 -21.60
CA GLY A 105 -9.14 15.86 -21.22
C GLY A 105 -8.65 15.58 -19.79
N ASP A 106 -7.57 16.23 -19.40
CA ASP A 106 -7.04 16.17 -18.05
C ASP A 106 -7.79 17.09 -17.07
N TRP A 107 -7.69 16.80 -15.78
CA TRP A 107 -8.22 17.68 -14.74
C TRP A 107 -7.36 18.95 -14.65
N ALA A 108 -8.00 20.12 -14.81
CA ALA A 108 -7.37 21.42 -14.65
C ALA A 108 -7.88 22.13 -13.39
N ASN A 109 -7.00 22.83 -12.68
CA ASN A 109 -7.40 23.67 -11.56
C ASN A 109 -8.19 24.89 -12.08
N MET A 110 -9.28 25.22 -11.39
CA MET A 110 -10.03 26.46 -11.63
C MET A 110 -9.19 27.65 -11.23
N THR A 111 -9.12 28.68 -12.03
CA THR A 111 -8.12 29.77 -11.87
C THR A 111 -8.69 31.13 -11.51
N SER A 112 -9.99 31.37 -11.69
CA SER A 112 -10.60 32.67 -11.41
C SER A 112 -11.39 32.67 -10.10
N VAL A 113 -11.24 33.76 -9.34
CA VAL A 113 -11.90 33.99 -8.06
C VAL A 113 -12.79 35.22 -8.20
N ASP A 114 -14.04 35.12 -7.72
CA ASP A 114 -15.02 36.21 -7.63
C ASP A 114 -15.18 37.11 -8.88
N LYS A 115 -16.22 36.85 -9.66
CA LYS A 115 -16.82 37.92 -10.46
C LYS A 115 -17.78 38.73 -9.58
N ASP A 116 -17.52 40.05 -9.53
CA ASP A 116 -18.41 41.00 -8.91
C ASP A 116 -19.86 40.76 -9.28
N GLY A 117 -20.73 40.58 -8.29
CA GLY A 117 -22.17 40.60 -8.48
C GLY A 117 -22.99 39.47 -7.87
N TRP A 118 -22.38 38.49 -7.25
CA TRP A 118 -23.17 37.46 -6.53
C TRP A 118 -23.48 37.89 -5.11
N PRO A 119 -24.70 37.66 -4.63
CA PRO A 119 -25.13 38.16 -3.32
C PRO A 119 -24.30 37.54 -2.19
N ASN A 120 -24.17 38.28 -1.12
CA ASN A 120 -23.44 38.13 0.14
C ASN A 120 -23.45 36.74 0.85
N TRP A 121 -23.71 35.66 0.16
CA TRP A 121 -23.87 34.32 0.73
C TRP A 121 -22.80 33.31 0.27
N ALA A 122 -21.98 33.63 -0.73
CA ALA A 122 -20.83 32.80 -1.10
C ALA A 122 -19.55 33.50 -0.71
N THR A 123 -18.75 32.90 0.15
CA THR A 123 -17.51 33.53 0.63
C THR A 123 -16.39 33.45 -0.40
N HIS A 124 -16.36 32.43 -1.24
CA HIS A 124 -15.37 32.27 -2.33
C HIS A 124 -15.89 31.31 -3.38
N THR A 125 -15.85 31.71 -4.63
CA THR A 125 -16.28 30.92 -5.78
C THR A 125 -15.15 30.81 -6.79
N TYR A 126 -14.87 29.60 -7.25
CA TYR A 126 -13.87 29.32 -8.27
C TYR A 126 -14.55 28.96 -9.58
N TYR A 127 -14.12 29.58 -10.66
CA TYR A 127 -14.64 29.37 -12.00
C TYR A 127 -13.61 28.69 -12.90
N GLY A 128 -14.08 27.85 -13.82
CA GLY A 128 -13.25 27.27 -14.86
C GLY A 128 -12.81 28.30 -15.93
N PRO A 129 -11.78 28.03 -16.71
CA PRO A 129 -11.38 28.85 -17.82
C PRO A 129 -12.43 28.83 -18.93
N GLY A 130 -12.86 30.03 -19.37
CA GLY A 130 -13.80 30.17 -20.51
C GLY A 130 -15.29 30.41 -20.19
N ILE A 131 -15.61 30.67 -19.14
CA ILE A 131 -16.62 30.96 -18.14
C ILE A 131 -17.99 31.38 -18.65
N ASP A 132 -18.90 30.46 -18.48
CA ASP A 132 -20.28 30.75 -18.08
C ASP A 132 -20.39 30.57 -16.56
N ASP A 133 -21.33 31.28 -15.90
CA ASP A 133 -21.62 31.21 -14.47
C ASP A 133 -21.98 29.81 -13.93
N ASP A 134 -21.94 28.81 -14.79
CA ASP A 134 -22.40 27.45 -14.57
C ASP A 134 -21.34 26.48 -14.07
N GLN A 135 -20.07 26.88 -14.09
CA GLN A 135 -18.93 26.04 -13.76
C GLN A 135 -18.19 26.56 -12.54
N HIS A 136 -18.71 26.28 -11.37
CA HIS A 136 -18.11 26.78 -10.14
C HIS A 136 -18.07 25.76 -9.01
N VAL A 137 -17.10 25.96 -8.12
CA VAL A 137 -16.97 25.26 -6.85
C VAL A 137 -16.85 26.31 -5.78
N THR A 138 -17.70 26.28 -4.76
CA THR A 138 -17.66 27.25 -3.66
C THR A 138 -17.23 26.62 -2.34
N THR A 139 -16.66 27.44 -1.47
CA THR A 139 -16.23 27.00 -0.13
C THR A 139 -17.32 27.07 0.90
N ALA A 140 -18.27 27.97 0.74
CA ALA A 140 -19.41 28.10 1.64
C ALA A 140 -20.57 28.82 0.97
N SER A 141 -21.78 28.36 1.22
CA SER A 141 -22.99 29.14 1.03
C SER A 141 -23.51 29.58 2.39
N SER A 142 -23.86 30.89 2.53
CA SER A 142 -24.53 31.37 3.74
C SER A 142 -25.99 30.89 3.76
N PRO A 143 -26.61 30.65 4.94
CA PRO A 143 -26.04 30.80 6.27
C PRO A 143 -25.35 29.57 6.83
N ASP A 144 -25.41 28.43 6.14
CA ASP A 144 -25.06 27.13 6.73
C ASP A 144 -23.62 26.66 6.48
N LYS A 145 -22.80 27.43 5.74
CA LYS A 145 -21.39 27.11 5.39
C LYS A 145 -21.20 25.74 4.75
N HIS A 146 -22.04 25.39 3.79
CA HIS A 146 -21.92 24.16 3.00
C HIS A 146 -20.96 24.37 1.83
N GLY A 147 -20.26 23.31 1.43
CA GLY A 147 -19.61 23.25 0.13
C GLY A 147 -20.67 23.16 -0.97
N LEU A 148 -20.47 23.88 -2.07
CA LEU A 148 -21.34 23.80 -3.23
C LEU A 148 -20.52 23.34 -4.44
N LEU A 149 -20.96 22.26 -5.07
CA LEU A 149 -20.35 21.70 -6.26
C LEU A 149 -21.37 21.81 -7.41
N SER A 150 -21.08 22.68 -8.37
CA SER A 150 -21.91 22.86 -9.55
C SER A 150 -21.70 21.72 -10.54
N ALA A 151 -22.78 21.22 -11.12
CA ALA A 151 -22.74 20.28 -12.22
C ALA A 151 -23.11 21.03 -13.51
N PRO A 152 -22.16 21.29 -14.42
CA PRO A 152 -22.44 22.00 -15.64
C PRO A 152 -23.49 21.30 -16.49
N PRO A 153 -24.35 22.03 -17.22
CA PRO A 153 -25.40 21.44 -18.05
C PRO A 153 -24.85 20.68 -19.27
N SER A 154 -23.59 20.87 -19.60
CA SER A 154 -22.92 20.09 -20.66
C SER A 154 -22.60 18.68 -20.18
N THR A 155 -23.00 17.69 -20.95
CA THR A 155 -22.65 16.27 -20.67
C THR A 155 -21.15 15.96 -20.71
N ASN A 156 -20.36 16.89 -21.23
CA ASN A 156 -18.92 16.71 -21.41
C ASN A 156 -18.09 17.33 -20.28
N ILE A 157 -18.65 18.27 -19.53
CA ILE A 157 -17.93 18.97 -18.47
C ILE A 157 -18.24 18.33 -17.12
N SER A 158 -17.22 18.11 -16.34
CA SER A 158 -17.30 17.65 -14.94
C SER A 158 -16.55 18.63 -14.04
N THR A 159 -17.11 18.90 -12.87
CA THR A 159 -16.43 19.68 -11.83
C THR A 159 -16.10 18.79 -10.65
N ALA A 160 -15.08 19.15 -9.89
CA ALA A 160 -14.65 18.37 -8.75
C ALA A 160 -14.16 19.24 -7.59
N MET A 161 -14.47 18.80 -6.38
CA MET A 161 -13.71 19.08 -5.18
C MET A 161 -12.61 18.03 -5.06
N ALA A 162 -11.36 18.44 -5.15
CA ALA A 162 -10.21 17.55 -5.20
C ALA A 162 -9.31 17.75 -3.98
N TYR A 163 -8.95 16.64 -3.34
CA TYR A 163 -8.01 16.56 -2.23
C TYR A 163 -6.74 15.85 -2.68
N ARG A 164 -5.60 16.53 -2.57
CA ARG A 164 -4.30 15.93 -2.80
C ARG A 164 -3.72 15.45 -1.48
N VAL A 165 -3.48 14.16 -1.38
CA VAL A 165 -3.02 13.48 -0.18
C VAL A 165 -1.63 13.95 0.23
N PRO A 166 -1.44 14.59 1.39
CA PRO A 166 -0.15 15.11 1.83
C PRO A 166 0.78 14.05 2.43
N LYS A 167 0.26 12.91 2.89
CA LYS A 167 1.01 11.84 3.54
C LYS A 167 0.38 10.49 3.24
N SER A 168 1.23 9.47 3.02
CA SER A 168 0.76 8.06 2.86
C SER A 168 0.16 7.53 4.16
N GLY A 169 -0.82 6.64 4.05
CA GLY A 169 -1.51 6.02 5.17
C GLY A 169 -2.95 5.68 4.84
N THR A 170 -3.78 5.48 5.87
CA THR A 170 -5.21 5.26 5.73
C THR A 170 -5.95 6.55 6.03
N VAL A 171 -6.86 6.95 5.14
CA VAL A 171 -7.79 8.07 5.39
C VAL A 171 -9.22 7.57 5.43
N SER A 172 -10.05 8.23 6.23
CA SER A 172 -11.50 8.08 6.26
C SER A 172 -12.12 9.21 5.47
N PHE A 173 -12.84 8.89 4.41
CA PHE A 173 -13.66 9.84 3.66
C PHE A 173 -15.09 9.82 4.21
N LYS A 174 -15.65 10.97 4.52
CA LYS A 174 -17.07 11.16 4.79
C LYS A 174 -17.54 12.51 4.24
N VAL A 175 -18.83 12.71 4.18
CA VAL A 175 -19.43 14.02 3.97
C VAL A 175 -20.07 14.51 5.28
N ARG A 176 -20.30 15.81 5.35
CA ARG A 176 -20.97 16.43 6.49
C ARG A 176 -22.36 15.83 6.71
N ASP A 177 -22.83 15.80 7.94
CA ASP A 177 -24.17 15.33 8.30
C ASP A 177 -25.23 16.09 7.49
N ASN A 178 -26.27 15.37 7.07
CA ASN A 178 -27.36 15.85 6.21
C ASN A 178 -26.95 16.22 4.77
N GLU A 179 -25.76 15.82 4.29
CA GLU A 179 -25.31 15.92 2.90
C GLU A 179 -25.10 14.52 2.28
N PRO A 180 -25.07 14.39 0.93
CA PRO A 180 -25.28 15.44 -0.07
C PRO A 180 -26.77 15.61 -0.44
N TYR A 181 -27.14 16.78 -0.95
CA TYR A 181 -28.46 17.07 -1.50
C TYR A 181 -28.40 18.14 -2.62
N LEU A 182 -29.43 18.19 -3.50
CA LEU A 182 -29.53 19.25 -4.51
C LEU A 182 -29.92 20.59 -3.88
N ARG A 183 -29.39 21.69 -4.43
CA ARG A 183 -29.81 23.04 -4.04
C ARG A 183 -31.25 23.31 -4.42
N GLN A 184 -32.03 23.92 -3.52
CA GLN A 184 -33.47 24.11 -3.64
C GLN A 184 -33.96 24.96 -4.83
N ASN A 185 -33.10 25.79 -5.42
CA ASN A 185 -33.47 26.70 -6.51
C ASN A 185 -33.25 26.12 -7.91
N ASP A 186 -32.78 24.89 -8.01
CA ASP A 186 -32.51 24.24 -9.30
C ASP A 186 -33.76 23.54 -9.82
N ASN A 187 -34.79 24.34 -10.16
CA ASN A 187 -36.16 23.91 -10.54
C ASN A 187 -36.25 23.21 -11.89
N ALA A 188 -35.20 22.68 -12.46
CA ALA A 188 -35.22 22.29 -13.85
C ALA A 188 -35.31 20.79 -14.14
N GLY A 189 -35.68 19.97 -13.19
CA GLY A 189 -35.97 18.54 -13.45
C GLY A 189 -34.77 17.68 -13.84
N GLY A 190 -33.55 18.14 -13.62
CA GLY A 190 -32.36 17.37 -13.83
C GLY A 190 -31.84 16.68 -12.57
N THR A 191 -31.03 15.67 -12.75
CA THR A 191 -30.35 14.97 -11.66
C THR A 191 -28.86 15.24 -11.69
N VAL A 192 -28.19 15.13 -10.53
CA VAL A 192 -26.74 15.23 -10.42
C VAL A 192 -26.21 13.89 -9.92
N THR A 193 -25.28 13.30 -10.64
CA THR A 193 -24.51 12.18 -10.13
C THR A 193 -23.23 12.72 -9.48
N LEU A 194 -23.06 12.40 -8.20
CA LEU A 194 -21.82 12.58 -7.46
C LEU A 194 -21.05 11.27 -7.48
N SER A 195 -19.77 11.33 -7.81
CA SER A 195 -18.88 10.16 -7.80
C SER A 195 -17.62 10.46 -7.00
N LEU A 196 -17.21 9.52 -6.16
CA LEU A 196 -15.93 9.54 -5.45
C LEU A 196 -14.88 8.77 -6.25
N TYR A 197 -13.81 9.44 -6.62
CA TYR A 197 -12.66 8.84 -7.31
C TYR A 197 -11.40 8.90 -6.47
N VAL A 198 -10.59 7.87 -6.58
CA VAL A 198 -9.19 7.85 -6.10
C VAL A 198 -8.30 7.53 -7.29
N ASN A 199 -7.43 8.46 -7.67
CA ASN A 199 -6.53 8.34 -8.84
C ASN A 199 -7.24 7.91 -10.14
N GLY A 200 -8.45 8.41 -10.36
CA GLY A 200 -9.25 8.08 -11.55
C GLY A 200 -10.08 6.80 -11.45
N THR A 201 -9.93 6.02 -10.39
CA THR A 201 -10.77 4.85 -10.11
C THR A 201 -12.00 5.27 -9.30
N GLU A 202 -13.20 5.01 -9.82
CA GLU A 202 -14.44 5.26 -9.10
C GLU A 202 -14.59 4.27 -7.93
N LYS A 203 -14.86 4.81 -6.74
CA LYS A 203 -15.09 4.04 -5.51
C LYS A 203 -16.58 3.91 -5.19
N LYS A 204 -17.32 4.99 -5.36
CA LYS A 204 -18.78 5.02 -5.17
C LYS A 204 -19.42 6.19 -5.93
N ASN A 205 -20.71 6.07 -6.17
CA ASN A 205 -21.51 7.16 -6.74
C ASN A 205 -22.89 7.26 -6.09
N LEU A 206 -23.56 8.38 -6.30
CA LEU A 206 -24.91 8.66 -5.85
C LEU A 206 -25.57 9.66 -6.80
N THR A 207 -26.78 9.34 -7.28
CA THR A 207 -27.57 10.27 -8.08
C THR A 207 -28.57 11.01 -7.19
N LEU A 208 -28.49 12.33 -7.20
CA LEU A 208 -29.37 13.24 -6.48
C LEU A 208 -30.52 13.68 -7.41
N GLU A 209 -31.75 13.60 -6.94
CA GLU A 209 -32.98 13.89 -7.70
C GLU A 209 -33.82 15.01 -7.08
N THR A 210 -33.56 15.34 -5.82
CA THR A 210 -34.37 16.31 -5.07
C THR A 210 -33.51 17.13 -4.12
N SER A 211 -34.07 18.26 -3.63
CA SER A 211 -33.46 19.08 -2.58
C SER A 211 -33.47 18.46 -1.18
N LYS A 212 -33.97 17.24 -1.05
CA LYS A 212 -33.91 16.50 0.21
C LYS A 212 -32.66 15.63 0.20
N LYS A 213 -32.08 15.48 1.39
CA LYS A 213 -31.01 14.49 1.59
C LYS A 213 -31.45 13.14 1.05
N LYS A 214 -30.65 12.53 0.22
CA LYS A 214 -30.87 11.16 -0.23
C LYS A 214 -30.07 10.22 0.67
N GLU A 215 -30.79 9.33 1.36
CA GLU A 215 -30.13 8.25 2.09
C GLU A 215 -29.31 7.39 1.13
N GLY A 216 -28.08 7.12 1.48
CA GLY A 216 -27.15 6.35 0.64
C GLY A 216 -25.81 6.13 1.30
N ASN A 217 -24.91 5.45 0.59
CA ASN A 217 -23.58 5.06 1.08
C ASN A 217 -22.66 6.21 1.51
N TRP A 218 -23.02 7.46 1.25
CA TRP A 218 -22.19 8.63 1.50
C TRP A 218 -22.16 9.06 2.97
N GLU A 219 -23.13 8.62 3.76
CA GLU A 219 -23.16 8.85 5.21
C GLU A 219 -22.17 8.00 5.97
N LYS A 220 -21.84 6.83 5.43
CA LYS A 220 -20.91 5.90 6.04
C LYS A 220 -19.49 6.31 5.66
N ALA A 221 -18.66 6.48 6.67
CA ALA A 221 -17.23 6.71 6.45
C ALA A 221 -16.62 5.55 5.66
N GLU A 222 -15.77 5.87 4.70
CA GLU A 222 -15.06 4.89 3.88
C GLU A 222 -13.56 5.04 4.13
N GLU A 223 -12.92 3.97 4.57
CA GLU A 223 -11.48 3.91 4.72
C GLU A 223 -10.81 3.64 3.37
N ILE A 224 -9.83 4.44 3.05
CA ILE A 224 -9.11 4.43 1.79
C ILE A 224 -7.61 4.41 2.10
N GLU A 225 -6.91 3.39 1.61
CA GLU A 225 -5.44 3.39 1.60
C GLU A 225 -4.94 4.36 0.55
N VAL A 226 -4.03 5.24 0.94
CA VAL A 226 -3.53 6.31 0.09
C VAL A 226 -2.02 6.44 0.17
N THR A 227 -1.45 6.87 -0.95
CA THR A 227 -0.05 7.25 -1.05
C THR A 227 0.05 8.78 -1.18
N ARG A 228 1.12 9.38 -0.66
CA ARG A 228 1.38 10.80 -0.82
C ARG A 228 1.31 11.21 -2.31
N GLY A 229 0.54 12.25 -2.60
CA GLY A 229 0.30 12.73 -3.96
C GLY A 229 -0.96 12.18 -4.62
N ASP A 230 -1.57 11.14 -4.07
CA ASP A 230 -2.86 10.63 -4.56
C ASP A 230 -3.92 11.74 -4.59
N MET A 231 -4.84 11.63 -5.53
CA MET A 231 -5.94 12.57 -5.70
C MET A 231 -7.27 11.91 -5.38
N ILE A 232 -7.91 12.36 -4.30
CA ILE A 232 -9.31 12.01 -3.99
C ILE A 232 -10.19 13.11 -4.55
N ARG A 233 -11.17 12.76 -5.39
CA ARG A 233 -12.08 13.70 -6.05
C ARG A 233 -13.52 13.35 -5.78
N VAL A 234 -14.31 14.35 -5.38
CA VAL A 234 -15.75 14.30 -5.46
C VAL A 234 -16.14 15.03 -6.74
N VAL A 235 -16.67 14.29 -7.70
CA VAL A 235 -17.01 14.78 -9.03
C VAL A 235 -18.50 14.92 -9.15
N ALA A 236 -18.99 16.06 -9.65
CA ALA A 236 -20.38 16.26 -10.02
C ALA A 236 -20.55 16.20 -11.53
N LYS A 237 -21.57 15.46 -11.97
CA LYS A 237 -22.00 15.36 -13.36
C LYS A 237 -23.50 15.55 -13.46
N CYS A 238 -23.91 16.42 -14.37
CA CYS A 238 -25.31 16.62 -14.69
C CYS A 238 -25.84 15.49 -15.57
N ASN A 239 -27.06 15.02 -15.30
CA ASN A 239 -27.79 14.07 -16.12
C ASN A 239 -29.07 14.75 -16.63
N GLY A 240 -29.15 14.99 -17.91
CA GLY A 240 -30.29 15.64 -18.56
C GLY A 240 -30.02 17.07 -19.03
N ASN A 241 -31.06 17.86 -19.20
CA ASN A 241 -30.97 19.24 -19.66
C ASN A 241 -31.48 20.18 -18.55
N PRO A 242 -30.69 20.51 -17.56
CA PRO A 242 -31.08 21.40 -16.49
C PRO A 242 -30.41 22.75 -16.61
N SER A 243 -31.09 23.78 -16.14
CA SER A 243 -30.47 25.04 -15.85
C SER A 243 -29.74 24.98 -14.50
N LYS A 244 -28.44 24.70 -14.52
CA LYS A 244 -27.51 24.92 -13.39
C LYS A 244 -27.72 24.09 -12.10
N PRO A 245 -27.78 22.75 -12.15
CA PRO A 245 -27.90 21.98 -10.91
C PRO A 245 -26.60 22.04 -10.11
N SER A 246 -26.74 22.21 -8.80
CA SER A 246 -25.64 22.23 -7.84
C SER A 246 -25.95 21.30 -6.67
N ALA A 247 -24.93 20.64 -6.18
CA ALA A 247 -25.02 19.81 -4.99
C ALA A 247 -24.39 20.50 -3.78
N HIS A 248 -25.09 20.51 -2.67
CA HIS A 248 -24.49 20.80 -1.37
C HIS A 248 -23.73 19.58 -0.90
N ILE A 249 -22.43 19.72 -0.76
CA ILE A 249 -21.54 18.66 -0.30
C ILE A 249 -20.27 19.25 0.34
N THR A 250 -19.93 18.72 1.50
CA THR A 250 -18.72 19.10 2.24
C THR A 250 -17.90 17.85 2.51
N PRO A 251 -16.93 17.51 1.68
CA PRO A 251 -16.01 16.41 1.93
C PRO A 251 -15.18 16.67 3.18
N ILE A 252 -15.04 15.63 3.98
CA ILE A 252 -14.19 15.59 5.18
C ILE A 252 -13.30 14.36 5.05
N ILE A 253 -12.00 14.60 5.12
CA ILE A 253 -10.97 13.57 5.08
C ILE A 253 -10.25 13.58 6.42
N THR A 254 -10.21 12.43 7.08
CA THR A 254 -9.55 12.28 8.38
C THR A 254 -8.54 11.16 8.30
N TYR A 255 -7.30 11.40 8.71
CA TYR A 255 -6.33 10.33 8.84
C TYR A 255 -6.75 9.37 9.94
N VAL A 256 -6.78 8.08 9.61
CA VAL A 256 -7.07 7.00 10.55
C VAL A 256 -5.78 6.64 11.28
N ASP A 257 -5.87 6.48 12.60
CA ASP A 257 -4.70 6.16 13.43
C ASP A 257 -4.32 4.67 13.28
N LYS A 258 -3.79 4.35 12.12
CA LYS A 258 -3.20 3.05 11.78
C LYS A 258 -1.71 3.23 11.50
N ALA A 259 -0.92 2.19 11.80
CA ALA A 259 0.44 2.12 11.29
C ALA A 259 0.40 2.22 9.75
N ALA A 260 1.39 2.88 9.15
CA ALA A 260 1.52 2.86 7.70
C ALA A 260 1.65 1.41 7.23
N ALA A 261 1.01 1.08 6.12
CA ALA A 261 1.22 -0.23 5.51
C ALA A 261 2.70 -0.36 5.11
N ASP A 262 3.31 -1.41 5.60
CA ASP A 262 4.68 -1.74 5.21
C ASP A 262 4.74 -2.11 3.72
N LYS A 263 5.69 -1.54 3.00
CA LYS A 263 5.94 -1.79 1.58
C LYS A 263 7.40 -2.12 1.29
N GLU A 264 8.20 -2.20 2.33
CA GLU A 264 9.61 -2.53 2.22
C GLU A 264 9.77 -4.06 2.40
N ALA A 265 10.38 -4.71 1.42
CA ALA A 265 10.63 -6.14 1.52
C ALA A 265 11.84 -6.42 2.44
N PRO A 266 11.87 -7.57 3.12
CA PRO A 266 13.02 -7.98 3.91
C PRO A 266 14.32 -8.04 3.09
N THR A 267 15.46 -8.00 3.78
CA THR A 267 16.74 -8.27 3.14
C THR A 267 16.78 -9.69 2.60
N VAL A 268 17.47 -9.87 1.48
CA VAL A 268 17.69 -11.19 0.87
C VAL A 268 18.38 -12.14 1.86
N PRO A 269 17.87 -13.38 2.06
CA PRO A 269 18.56 -14.38 2.88
C PRO A 269 19.99 -14.64 2.37
N ALA A 270 20.96 -14.70 3.28
CA ALA A 270 22.36 -14.94 2.96
C ALA A 270 22.82 -16.30 3.50
N ASP A 271 24.02 -16.73 3.07
CA ASP A 271 24.68 -17.95 3.56
C ASP A 271 23.83 -19.22 3.47
N VAL A 272 23.03 -19.36 2.42
CA VAL A 272 22.25 -20.58 2.17
C VAL A 272 23.20 -21.75 1.96
N LYS A 273 23.05 -22.82 2.74
CA LYS A 273 23.90 -24.02 2.71
C LYS A 273 23.09 -25.28 2.86
N ALA A 274 23.51 -26.32 2.15
CA ALA A 274 23.03 -27.69 2.37
C ALA A 274 24.05 -28.46 3.21
N SER A 275 23.55 -29.23 4.17
CA SER A 275 24.32 -30.12 5.06
C SER A 275 23.55 -31.41 5.28
N GLU A 276 24.15 -32.35 6.00
CA GLU A 276 23.54 -33.66 6.29
C GLU A 276 22.96 -34.35 5.05
N ILE A 277 23.68 -34.24 3.92
CA ILE A 277 23.23 -34.73 2.62
C ILE A 277 23.25 -36.25 2.65
N ALA A 278 22.06 -36.85 2.44
CA ALA A 278 21.85 -38.29 2.31
C ALA A 278 21.45 -38.69 0.89
N HIS A 279 20.87 -39.86 0.69
CA HIS A 279 20.40 -40.32 -0.62
C HIS A 279 19.12 -39.62 -1.06
N THR A 280 18.23 -39.31 -0.11
CA THR A 280 16.89 -38.79 -0.36
C THR A 280 16.55 -37.60 0.52
N GLU A 281 17.50 -37.09 1.27
CA GLU A 281 17.32 -36.04 2.28
C GLU A 281 18.51 -35.08 2.30
N ALA A 282 18.27 -33.86 2.70
CA ALA A 282 19.30 -32.87 3.00
C ALA A 282 18.74 -31.81 3.96
N LYS A 283 19.57 -31.24 4.81
CA LYS A 283 19.23 -30.12 5.67
C LYS A 283 19.73 -28.82 5.09
N LEU A 284 18.85 -27.83 4.98
CA LEU A 284 19.17 -26.46 4.58
C LEU A 284 19.30 -25.56 5.80
N THR A 285 20.21 -24.59 5.72
CA THR A 285 20.35 -23.51 6.71
C THR A 285 20.69 -22.21 5.98
N TRP A 286 20.30 -21.07 6.58
CA TRP A 286 20.61 -19.73 6.07
C TRP A 286 20.75 -18.71 7.18
N ALA A 287 21.30 -17.53 6.88
CA ALA A 287 21.36 -16.42 7.82
C ALA A 287 20.01 -15.69 7.86
N ALA A 288 19.59 -15.27 9.06
CA ALA A 288 18.36 -14.55 9.27
C ALA A 288 18.33 -13.22 8.50
N SER A 289 17.26 -12.96 7.78
CA SER A 289 16.98 -11.69 7.13
C SER A 289 16.58 -10.62 8.16
N LYS A 290 16.67 -9.35 7.75
CA LYS A 290 16.22 -8.19 8.52
C LYS A 290 15.15 -7.45 7.75
N ASP A 291 14.24 -6.85 8.49
CA ASP A 291 13.18 -6.02 7.96
C ASP A 291 12.99 -4.76 8.82
N ASN A 292 12.33 -3.73 8.26
CA ASN A 292 12.03 -2.48 8.98
C ASN A 292 10.92 -2.68 10.04
N VAL A 293 10.07 -3.71 9.90
CA VAL A 293 9.02 -4.08 10.86
C VAL A 293 9.31 -5.46 11.44
N GLU A 294 9.11 -6.54 10.67
CA GLU A 294 9.33 -7.91 11.12
C GLU A 294 9.37 -8.89 9.94
N VAL A 295 10.30 -9.85 9.96
CA VAL A 295 10.30 -10.99 9.04
C VAL A 295 9.31 -12.04 9.55
N ALA A 296 8.26 -12.31 8.77
CA ALA A 296 7.24 -13.31 9.11
C ALA A 296 7.74 -14.75 8.86
N GLY A 297 8.63 -14.94 7.86
CA GLY A 297 9.19 -16.25 7.55
C GLY A 297 9.87 -16.32 6.20
N TYR A 298 10.09 -17.55 5.73
CA TYR A 298 10.86 -17.83 4.53
C TYR A 298 10.14 -18.80 3.60
N ASN A 299 10.39 -18.65 2.30
CA ASN A 299 10.06 -19.62 1.28
C ASN A 299 11.35 -20.28 0.75
N VAL A 300 11.31 -21.59 0.60
CA VAL A 300 12.39 -22.39 0.01
C VAL A 300 12.01 -22.84 -1.40
N TYR A 301 12.90 -22.67 -2.34
CA TYR A 301 12.74 -23.10 -3.72
C TYR A 301 13.81 -24.14 -4.08
N LEU A 302 13.35 -25.29 -4.56
CA LEU A 302 14.19 -26.36 -5.07
C LEU A 302 14.05 -26.40 -6.60
N ASN A 303 15.13 -26.22 -7.34
CA ASN A 303 15.12 -26.11 -8.81
C ASN A 303 14.09 -25.09 -9.33
N ASN A 304 13.93 -23.95 -8.63
CA ASN A 304 12.96 -22.88 -8.85
C ASN A 304 11.51 -23.18 -8.50
N GLU A 305 11.17 -24.36 -8.03
CA GLU A 305 9.84 -24.67 -7.52
C GLU A 305 9.78 -24.49 -6.00
N LYS A 306 8.73 -23.85 -5.51
CA LYS A 306 8.52 -23.65 -4.06
C LYS A 306 8.17 -24.99 -3.42
N VAL A 307 8.84 -25.34 -2.31
CA VAL A 307 8.70 -26.66 -1.65
C VAL A 307 8.02 -26.61 -0.29
N ASN A 308 7.78 -25.44 0.27
CA ASN A 308 7.02 -25.28 1.51
C ASN A 308 5.63 -24.68 1.24
N ASP A 309 4.58 -25.23 1.85
CA ASP A 309 3.21 -24.71 1.76
C ASP A 309 3.01 -23.48 2.65
N GLU A 310 3.53 -23.52 3.88
CA GLU A 310 3.50 -22.42 4.85
C GLU A 310 4.87 -21.79 5.04
N LEU A 311 4.91 -20.53 5.50
CA LEU A 311 6.17 -19.84 5.76
C LEU A 311 6.97 -20.56 6.86
N ILE A 312 8.26 -20.75 6.62
CA ILE A 312 9.19 -21.32 7.58
C ILE A 312 9.61 -20.20 8.55
N THR A 313 9.30 -20.33 9.81
CA THR A 313 9.60 -19.30 10.82
C THR A 313 11.05 -19.36 11.36
N GLY A 314 11.77 -20.47 11.11
CA GLY A 314 13.16 -20.64 11.45
C GLY A 314 14.11 -20.33 10.27
N THR A 315 15.39 -20.58 10.48
CA THR A 315 16.45 -20.42 9.46
C THR A 315 17.02 -21.77 9.01
N GLU A 316 16.22 -22.81 9.10
CA GLU A 316 16.53 -24.17 8.65
C GLU A 316 15.32 -24.85 8.03
N TYR A 317 15.53 -25.79 7.14
CA TYR A 317 14.50 -26.60 6.50
C TYR A 317 15.04 -27.96 6.08
N ASP A 318 14.28 -29.03 6.38
CA ASP A 318 14.64 -30.39 6.00
C ASP A 318 13.99 -30.74 4.66
N LEU A 319 14.82 -31.01 3.67
CA LEU A 319 14.39 -31.55 2.38
C LEU A 319 14.29 -33.07 2.46
N ALA A 320 13.16 -33.59 2.00
CA ALA A 320 12.89 -35.05 1.95
C ALA A 320 12.42 -35.46 0.56
N ALA A 321 12.33 -36.77 0.33
CA ALA A 321 11.89 -37.37 -0.92
C ALA A 321 12.72 -36.93 -2.17
N LEU A 322 13.99 -36.64 -1.98
CA LEU A 322 14.92 -36.32 -3.06
C LEU A 322 15.29 -37.59 -3.85
N THR A 323 15.71 -37.41 -5.09
CA THR A 323 16.26 -38.49 -5.91
C THR A 323 17.75 -38.65 -5.62
N ALA A 324 18.20 -39.89 -5.42
CA ALA A 324 19.61 -40.18 -5.18
C ALA A 324 20.48 -39.81 -6.40
N ASN A 325 21.77 -39.45 -6.14
CA ASN A 325 22.75 -39.09 -7.15
C ASN A 325 22.27 -37.98 -8.11
N THR A 326 21.52 -37.02 -7.56
CA THR A 326 20.93 -35.92 -8.32
C THR A 326 21.40 -34.58 -7.78
N GLU A 327 21.76 -33.67 -8.68
CA GLU A 327 22.12 -32.30 -8.34
C GLU A 327 20.86 -31.44 -8.16
N TYR A 328 20.86 -30.65 -7.10
CA TYR A 328 19.79 -29.71 -6.74
C TYR A 328 20.33 -28.31 -6.60
N ASN A 329 19.53 -27.34 -7.01
CA ASN A 329 19.75 -25.92 -6.84
C ASN A 329 18.71 -25.36 -5.87
N VAL A 330 19.14 -24.70 -4.82
CA VAL A 330 18.27 -24.17 -3.76
C VAL A 330 18.43 -22.68 -3.66
N THR A 331 17.30 -21.96 -3.57
CA THR A 331 17.23 -20.54 -3.22
C THR A 331 16.19 -20.32 -2.12
N VAL A 332 16.36 -19.26 -1.35
CA VAL A 332 15.46 -18.90 -0.25
C VAL A 332 15.05 -17.43 -0.42
N THR A 333 13.80 -17.10 -0.14
CA THR A 333 13.29 -15.73 -0.01
C THR A 333 12.80 -15.50 1.42
N ALA A 334 12.80 -14.24 1.87
CA ALA A 334 12.19 -13.82 3.13
C ALA A 334 10.88 -13.06 2.85
N VAL A 335 9.90 -13.24 3.70
CA VAL A 335 8.58 -12.59 3.62
C VAL A 335 8.29 -11.90 4.94
N ASP A 336 7.77 -10.67 4.91
CA ASP A 336 7.35 -9.91 6.08
C ASP A 336 5.87 -10.15 6.45
N ALA A 337 5.43 -9.52 7.53
CA ALA A 337 4.05 -9.61 7.98
C ALA A 337 3.04 -8.88 7.06
N ALA A 338 3.50 -7.96 6.21
CA ALA A 338 2.67 -7.25 5.22
C ALA A 338 2.54 -8.02 3.90
N GLY A 339 3.33 -9.09 3.71
CA GLY A 339 3.35 -9.93 2.53
C GLY A 339 4.36 -9.47 1.45
N ASN A 340 5.27 -8.54 1.78
CA ASN A 340 6.36 -8.20 0.86
C ASN A 340 7.40 -9.31 0.90
N GLU A 341 7.86 -9.75 -0.27
CA GLU A 341 8.82 -10.83 -0.43
C GLU A 341 10.14 -10.30 -1.02
N SER A 342 11.26 -10.73 -0.45
CA SER A 342 12.59 -10.37 -0.92
C SER A 342 12.90 -11.00 -2.28
N GLU A 343 13.93 -10.53 -2.95
CA GLU A 343 14.56 -11.27 -4.04
C GLU A 343 15.10 -12.61 -3.53
N LYS A 344 15.29 -13.57 -4.46
CA LYS A 344 15.86 -14.87 -4.14
C LYS A 344 17.31 -14.72 -3.70
N SER A 345 17.73 -15.54 -2.74
CA SER A 345 19.15 -15.67 -2.33
C SER A 345 20.04 -16.07 -3.50
N GLU A 346 21.36 -15.96 -3.31
CA GLU A 346 22.31 -16.71 -4.12
C GLU A 346 21.98 -18.21 -4.02
N ALA A 347 22.19 -18.91 -5.14
CA ALA A 347 21.87 -20.32 -5.22
C ALA A 347 22.92 -21.18 -4.50
N ALA A 348 22.46 -22.09 -3.64
CA ALA A 348 23.27 -23.17 -3.10
C ALA A 348 23.04 -24.45 -3.90
N THR A 349 24.11 -25.07 -4.39
CA THR A 349 24.02 -26.35 -5.11
C THR A 349 24.56 -27.48 -4.26
N PHE A 350 23.90 -28.63 -4.31
CA PHE A 350 24.36 -29.86 -3.68
C PHE A 350 23.94 -31.08 -4.51
N THR A 351 24.63 -32.19 -4.32
CA THR A 351 24.28 -33.48 -4.97
C THR A 351 23.99 -34.51 -3.89
N THR A 352 22.86 -35.18 -3.96
CA THR A 352 22.51 -36.29 -3.06
C THR A 352 23.47 -37.45 -3.23
N LEU A 353 23.66 -38.24 -2.17
CA LEU A 353 24.53 -39.39 -2.21
C LEU A 353 24.00 -40.42 -3.22
N LYS A 354 24.91 -41.12 -3.87
CA LYS A 354 24.56 -42.25 -4.73
C LYS A 354 24.01 -43.38 -3.84
N GLY A 355 22.85 -43.92 -4.18
CA GLY A 355 22.33 -45.08 -3.52
C GLY A 355 23.26 -46.28 -3.60
N ALA A 356 23.21 -47.17 -2.63
CA ALA A 356 24.00 -48.39 -2.66
C ALA A 356 23.74 -49.16 -3.98
N ASP A 357 24.79 -49.55 -4.66
CA ASP A 357 24.66 -50.47 -5.81
C ASP A 357 24.39 -51.88 -5.29
N LEU A 358 23.12 -52.26 -5.28
CA LEU A 358 22.64 -53.56 -4.80
C LEU A 358 22.61 -54.63 -5.89
N THR A 359 23.20 -54.37 -7.04
CA THR A 359 23.16 -55.31 -8.21
C THR A 359 23.80 -56.64 -7.85
N GLU A 360 24.99 -56.64 -7.23
CA GLU A 360 25.63 -57.90 -6.79
C GLU A 360 24.87 -58.61 -5.69
N LEU A 361 24.32 -57.88 -4.72
CA LEU A 361 23.51 -58.45 -3.67
C LEU A 361 22.21 -59.11 -4.25
N THR A 362 21.55 -58.42 -5.18
CA THR A 362 20.38 -58.94 -5.86
C THR A 362 20.69 -60.21 -6.65
N ALA A 363 21.82 -60.24 -7.36
CA ALA A 363 22.28 -61.40 -8.10
C ALA A 363 22.60 -62.60 -7.16
N THR A 364 23.26 -62.29 -6.03
CA THR A 364 23.59 -63.30 -5.02
C THR A 364 22.35 -63.89 -4.34
N ILE A 365 21.37 -63.04 -4.03
CA ILE A 365 20.06 -63.49 -3.51
C ILE A 365 19.37 -64.42 -4.50
N ALA A 366 19.32 -64.06 -5.78
CA ALA A 366 18.71 -64.90 -6.83
C ALA A 366 19.40 -66.27 -6.95
N GLU A 367 20.72 -66.30 -6.82
CA GLU A 367 21.48 -67.55 -6.88
C GLU A 367 21.25 -68.41 -5.61
N ALA A 368 21.21 -67.79 -4.45
CA ALA A 368 20.87 -68.50 -3.19
C ALA A 368 19.45 -69.09 -3.21
N GLU A 369 18.47 -68.36 -3.80
CA GLU A 369 17.12 -68.84 -3.98
C GLU A 369 17.05 -70.10 -4.91
N LYS A 370 17.88 -70.15 -5.94
CA LYS A 370 17.95 -71.34 -6.80
C LYS A 370 18.44 -72.53 -6.00
N ILE A 371 19.41 -72.39 -5.16
CA ILE A 371 19.92 -73.48 -4.30
C ILE A 371 18.80 -73.96 -3.37
N LEU A 372 18.05 -73.03 -2.75
CA LEU A 372 16.98 -73.38 -1.84
C LEU A 372 15.81 -74.11 -2.52
N LYS A 373 15.60 -73.86 -3.82
CA LYS A 373 14.53 -74.48 -4.62
C LYS A 373 14.96 -75.72 -5.42
N ALA A 374 16.23 -76.04 -5.42
CA ALA A 374 16.75 -77.18 -6.22
C ALA A 374 16.24 -78.52 -5.67
N GLU A 375 15.86 -79.47 -6.55
CA GLU A 375 15.43 -80.78 -6.17
C GLU A 375 16.54 -81.62 -5.54
N ASP A 376 17.79 -81.24 -5.73
CA ASP A 376 18.99 -81.93 -5.22
C ASP A 376 19.60 -81.19 -3.98
N ASN A 377 18.82 -80.37 -3.30
CA ASN A 377 19.31 -79.65 -2.10
C ASN A 377 19.65 -80.55 -0.91
N GLU A 378 19.32 -81.82 -0.94
CA GLU A 378 19.67 -82.86 0.04
C GLU A 378 21.19 -83.02 0.29
N LYS A 379 22.02 -82.51 -0.59
CA LYS A 379 23.48 -82.41 -0.41
C LYS A 379 23.92 -81.39 0.63
N TYR A 380 23.03 -80.51 1.02
CA TYR A 380 23.26 -79.53 2.07
C TYR A 380 22.59 -79.96 3.38
N SER A 381 23.16 -79.63 4.52
CA SER A 381 22.52 -79.92 5.81
C SER A 381 21.28 -79.05 5.99
N ALA A 382 20.27 -79.56 6.69
CA ALA A 382 19.05 -78.80 6.98
C ALA A 382 19.36 -77.49 7.71
N ALA A 383 20.35 -77.45 8.58
CA ALA A 383 20.79 -76.25 9.29
C ALA A 383 21.37 -75.23 8.30
N ALA A 384 22.18 -75.64 7.31
CA ALA A 384 22.75 -74.75 6.31
C ALA A 384 21.68 -74.14 5.40
N LEU A 385 20.65 -74.90 5.06
CA LEU A 385 19.50 -74.38 4.27
C LEU A 385 18.68 -73.37 5.05
N VAL A 386 18.46 -73.58 6.35
CA VAL A 386 17.78 -72.59 7.21
C VAL A 386 18.59 -71.30 7.29
N GLU A 387 19.90 -71.36 7.53
CA GLU A 387 20.78 -70.21 7.61
C GLU A 387 20.80 -69.43 6.29
N LEU A 388 20.86 -70.14 5.15
CA LEU A 388 20.82 -69.54 3.83
C LEU A 388 19.46 -68.82 3.59
N GLN A 389 18.33 -69.41 4.02
CA GLN A 389 17.02 -68.78 3.93
C GLN A 389 16.91 -67.51 4.78
N GLU A 390 17.51 -67.48 5.98
CA GLU A 390 17.55 -66.29 6.83
C GLU A 390 18.40 -65.17 6.15
N LEU A 391 19.54 -65.49 5.59
CA LEU A 391 20.39 -64.55 4.84
C LEU A 391 19.68 -63.99 3.59
N VAL A 392 18.96 -64.83 2.84
CA VAL A 392 18.14 -64.40 1.71
C VAL A 392 17.05 -63.46 2.15
N ASN A 393 16.35 -63.73 3.24
CA ASN A 393 15.31 -62.85 3.79
C ASN A 393 15.88 -61.54 4.25
N ALA A 394 17.02 -61.50 4.94
CA ALA A 394 17.70 -60.32 5.35
C ALA A 394 18.15 -59.45 4.14
N GLY A 395 18.75 -60.11 3.11
CA GLY A 395 19.17 -59.44 1.88
C GLY A 395 18.01 -58.81 1.12
N LYS A 396 16.84 -59.49 1.06
CA LYS A 396 15.63 -58.93 0.44
C LYS A 396 15.11 -57.70 1.16
N LEU A 397 15.19 -57.64 2.50
CA LEU A 397 14.82 -56.47 3.23
C LEU A 397 15.69 -55.25 2.86
N LEU A 398 16.98 -55.47 2.63
CA LEU A 398 17.91 -54.42 2.21
C LEU A 398 17.68 -53.97 0.76
N THR A 399 17.13 -54.79 -0.12
CA THR A 399 16.84 -54.42 -1.51
C THR A 399 15.43 -53.90 -1.75
N ALA A 400 14.58 -53.91 -0.74
CA ALA A 400 13.19 -53.45 -0.80
C ALA A 400 13.01 -51.97 -0.33
N THR A 401 14.06 -51.38 0.16
CA THR A 401 14.12 -49.93 0.60
C THR A 401 14.80 -49.12 -0.45
#